data_b0dccde257b98513065f41d6c48572c4
#
_entry.id   b0dccde257b98513065f41d6c48572c4
#
_cell.length_a   1.000
_cell.length_b   1.000
_cell.length_c   1.000
_cell.angle_alpha   90.00
_cell.angle_beta   90.00
_cell.angle_gamma   90.00
#
_symmetry.space_group_name_H-M   'P 1'
#
loop_
_entity.id
_entity.type
_entity.pdbx_description
1 polymer ?
#
loop_
_entity_poly.entity_id
_entity_poly.type
_entity_poly.pdbx_seq_one_letter_code
_entity_poly.pdbx_strand_id
1 'polypeptide(L)'
;MRVVFMGTPDFSVPTLTEIVSSGHEVVAVYTRAPKPAGRGQEERKSPVHLAAEGFGIPVFTPKSLKGEAEQIVFASHGADVAVVVAYGLLLPKPILDAPEQGCLNLHGSLLPSGAKQ
;
A
#
# COMPACT_ATOMS: atom_id res chain seq x y z
N MET A 1 -12.73 -4.94 -8.89
CA MET A 1 -11.34 -4.77 -9.36
C MET A 1 -10.38 -5.36 -8.39
N ARG A 2 -9.28 -5.84 -8.88
CA ARG A 2 -8.20 -6.31 -8.03
C ARG A 2 -7.31 -5.12 -7.73
N VAL A 3 -7.10 -4.84 -6.46
CA VAL A 3 -6.41 -3.64 -6.01
C VAL A 3 -5.24 -4.01 -5.12
N VAL A 4 -4.10 -3.35 -5.34
CA VAL A 4 -3.01 -3.37 -4.39
C VAL A 4 -3.03 -2.01 -3.68
N PHE A 5 -3.02 -2.02 -2.36
CA PHE A 5 -3.03 -0.78 -1.59
C PHE A 5 -1.64 -0.55 -1.00
N MET A 6 -1.15 0.66 -1.11
CA MET A 6 0.18 1.01 -0.62
C MET A 6 0.08 2.25 0.25
N GLY A 7 0.32 2.10 1.53
CA GLY A 7 0.21 3.22 2.46
C GLY A 7 0.77 2.87 3.81
N THR A 8 0.92 3.85 4.69
CA THR A 8 1.55 3.63 5.98
C THR A 8 0.84 4.28 7.15
N PRO A 9 0.60 5.61 7.18
CA PRO A 9 0.13 6.25 8.40
C PRO A 9 -1.36 6.08 8.64
N ASP A 10 -1.80 6.57 9.79
CA ASP A 10 -3.20 6.49 10.18
C ASP A 10 -4.14 7.05 9.13
N PHE A 11 -3.80 8.17 8.53
CA PHE A 11 -4.74 8.80 7.61
C PHE A 11 -4.90 8.03 6.31
N SER A 12 -4.08 7.01 6.09
CA SER A 12 -4.25 6.14 4.92
C SER A 12 -5.28 5.05 5.18
N VAL A 13 -5.56 4.74 6.44
CA VAL A 13 -6.44 3.63 6.79
C VAL A 13 -7.87 3.83 6.30
N PRO A 14 -8.47 5.03 6.39
CA PRO A 14 -9.84 5.18 5.90
C PRO A 14 -9.98 4.88 4.42
N THR A 15 -8.96 5.19 3.61
CA THR A 15 -9.02 4.89 2.19
C THR A 15 -9.00 3.38 1.97
N LEU A 16 -8.15 2.65 2.69
CA LEU A 16 -8.12 1.20 2.60
C LEU A 16 -9.49 0.63 2.99
N THR A 17 -10.03 1.12 4.11
CA THR A 17 -11.33 0.63 4.59
C THR A 17 -12.42 0.88 3.56
N GLU A 18 -12.38 2.05 2.93
CA GLU A 18 -13.40 2.37 1.94
C GLU A 18 -13.30 1.45 0.73
N ILE A 19 -12.10 1.15 0.27
CA ILE A 19 -11.92 0.27 -0.87
C ILE A 19 -12.44 -1.12 -0.55
N VAL A 20 -12.11 -1.63 0.63
CA VAL A 20 -12.59 -2.94 1.04
C VAL A 20 -14.12 -2.95 1.14
N SER A 21 -14.69 -1.90 1.73
CA SER A 21 -16.13 -1.84 1.93
C SER A 21 -16.89 -1.69 0.62
N SER A 22 -16.24 -1.17 -0.39
CA SER A 22 -16.89 -0.96 -1.69
C SER A 22 -16.92 -2.23 -2.54
N GLY A 23 -16.40 -3.32 -2.02
CA GLY A 23 -16.51 -4.59 -2.71
C GLY A 23 -15.36 -4.91 -3.65
N HIS A 24 -14.31 -4.09 -3.65
CA HIS A 24 -13.14 -4.40 -4.46
C HIS A 24 -12.29 -5.44 -3.74
N GLU A 25 -11.58 -6.23 -4.52
CA GLU A 25 -10.73 -7.26 -3.93
C GLU A 25 -9.35 -6.66 -3.72
N VAL A 26 -8.98 -6.39 -2.46
CA VAL A 26 -7.64 -5.91 -2.15
C VAL A 26 -6.77 -7.13 -2.00
N VAL A 27 -5.92 -7.38 -3.00
CA VAL A 27 -5.15 -8.61 -3.06
C VAL A 27 -3.86 -8.54 -2.27
N ALA A 28 -3.38 -7.35 -1.98
CA ALA A 28 -2.15 -7.18 -1.21
C ALA A 28 -2.07 -5.76 -0.69
N VAL A 29 -1.43 -5.60 0.47
CA VAL A 29 -1.17 -4.29 1.05
C VAL A 29 0.33 -4.16 1.23
N TYR A 30 0.89 -3.06 0.76
CA TYR A 30 2.30 -2.73 0.95
C TYR A 30 2.39 -1.58 1.93
N THR A 31 3.25 -1.72 2.94
CA THR A 31 3.40 -0.70 3.98
C THR A 31 4.82 -0.74 4.50
N ARG A 32 5.18 0.24 5.31
CA ARG A 32 6.52 0.29 5.85
C ARG A 32 6.75 -0.87 6.81
N ALA A 33 7.97 -1.32 6.86
CA ALA A 33 8.34 -2.41 7.75
C ALA A 33 8.15 -1.99 9.21
N PRO A 34 7.86 -2.93 10.09
CA PRO A 34 7.71 -2.59 11.49
C PRO A 34 8.99 -1.96 12.03
N LYS A 35 8.83 -1.02 12.97
CA LYS A 35 9.94 -0.34 13.57
C LYS A 35 10.11 -0.80 15.00
N PRO A 36 11.35 -0.75 15.52
CA PRO A 36 11.54 -1.06 16.92
C PRO A 36 10.78 -0.05 17.77
N ALA A 37 10.16 -0.53 18.82
CA ALA A 37 9.39 0.33 19.69
C ALA A 37 10.11 0.45 21.00
N GLY A 38 10.97 1.42 21.08
CA GLY A 38 11.66 1.65 22.30
C GLY A 38 12.62 0.54 22.62
N ARG A 39 12.92 0.37 23.91
CA ARG A 39 13.83 -0.50 24.31
C ARG A 39 13.43 -1.81 24.15
N GLY A 40 13.51 -2.28 23.30
CA GLY A 40 13.27 -3.34 23.19
C GLY A 40 12.79 -4.28 22.72
N GLN A 41 12.17 -4.05 22.24
CA GLN A 41 11.79 -5.10 21.98
C GLN A 41 10.81 -5.36 21.11
N GLU A 42 9.67 -4.88 21.24
CA GLU A 42 8.59 -5.21 20.38
C GLU A 42 8.62 -4.38 19.17
N GLU A 43 8.26 -4.89 18.02
CA GLU A 43 8.19 -4.13 16.81
C GLU A 43 6.83 -3.46 16.72
N ARG A 44 6.82 -2.25 16.17
CA ARG A 44 5.57 -1.54 16.02
C ARG A 44 5.18 -1.54 14.56
N LYS A 45 4.11 -2.21 14.25
CA LYS A 45 3.57 -2.25 12.90
C LYS A 45 2.89 -0.93 12.57
N SER A 46 2.84 -0.59 11.29
CA SER A 46 2.19 0.64 10.88
C SER A 46 0.67 0.52 11.05
N PRO A 47 -0.03 1.65 11.12
CA PRO A 47 -1.50 1.59 11.18
C PRO A 47 -2.11 0.85 10.00
N VAL A 48 -1.57 1.02 8.81
CA VAL A 48 -2.08 0.30 7.65
C VAL A 48 -1.82 -1.19 7.77
N HIS A 49 -0.64 -1.57 8.33
CA HIS A 49 -0.32 -2.97 8.53
C HIS A 49 -1.36 -3.63 9.44
N LEU A 50 -1.68 -2.96 10.54
CA LEU A 50 -2.64 -3.51 11.49
C LEU A 50 -4.03 -3.61 10.87
N ALA A 51 -4.43 -2.59 10.11
CA ALA A 51 -5.73 -2.61 9.47
C ALA A 51 -5.82 -3.74 8.46
N ALA A 52 -4.77 -3.95 7.67
CA ALA A 52 -4.77 -5.01 6.67
C ALA A 52 -4.85 -6.37 7.32
N GLU A 53 -4.15 -6.55 8.44
CA GLU A 53 -4.24 -7.82 9.17
C GLU A 53 -5.66 -8.06 9.64
N GLY A 54 -6.32 -7.02 10.10
CA GLY A 54 -7.68 -7.15 10.56
C GLY A 54 -8.66 -7.53 9.46
N PHE A 55 -8.34 -7.15 8.23
CA PHE A 55 -9.17 -7.52 7.08
C PHE A 55 -8.73 -8.86 6.48
N GLY A 56 -7.66 -9.46 6.97
CA GLY A 56 -7.18 -10.73 6.40
C GLY A 56 -6.46 -10.57 5.08
N ILE A 57 -5.90 -9.40 4.81
CA ILE A 57 -5.23 -9.12 3.55
C ILE A 57 -3.74 -9.38 3.71
N PRO A 58 -3.08 -10.04 2.75
CA PRO A 58 -1.64 -10.25 2.83
C PRO A 58 -0.88 -8.93 2.88
N VAL A 59 0.10 -8.82 3.75
CA VAL A 59 0.87 -7.60 3.95
C VAL A 59 2.31 -7.83 3.53
N PHE A 60 2.85 -6.88 2.78
CA PHE A 60 4.23 -6.94 2.30
C PHE A 60 4.97 -5.71 2.81
N THR A 61 6.15 -5.91 3.35
CA THR A 61 6.91 -4.81 3.93
C THR A 61 8.34 -4.78 3.41
N PRO A 62 8.51 -4.65 2.08
CA PRO A 62 9.87 -4.62 1.54
C PRO A 62 10.59 -3.36 1.97
N LYS A 63 11.90 -3.42 2.02
CA LYS A 63 12.68 -2.24 2.34
C LYS A 63 12.81 -1.33 1.13
N SER A 64 12.66 -1.88 -0.05
CA SER A 64 12.79 -1.13 -1.28
C SER A 64 12.05 -1.89 -2.39
N LEU A 65 11.61 -1.18 -3.38
CA LEU A 65 11.00 -1.81 -4.55
C LEU A 65 11.89 -1.69 -5.78
N LYS A 66 13.17 -1.37 -5.56
CA LYS A 66 14.10 -1.26 -6.67
C LYS A 66 14.64 -2.60 -7.13
N GLY A 67 14.52 -3.64 -6.32
CA GLY A 67 15.06 -4.94 -6.66
C GLY A 67 14.15 -5.72 -7.58
N GLU A 68 14.74 -6.54 -8.42
CA GLU A 68 13.97 -7.31 -9.36
C GLU A 68 13.05 -8.31 -8.67
N ALA A 69 13.53 -8.92 -7.58
CA ALA A 69 12.70 -9.91 -6.88
C ALA A 69 11.42 -9.29 -6.36
N GLU A 70 11.51 -8.09 -5.78
CA GLU A 70 10.33 -7.43 -5.27
C GLU A 70 9.39 -7.01 -6.39
N GLN A 71 9.97 -6.64 -7.53
CA GLN A 71 9.16 -6.23 -8.68
C GLN A 71 8.41 -7.40 -9.28
N ILE A 72 9.04 -8.58 -9.30
CA ILE A 72 8.38 -9.78 -9.79
C ILE A 72 7.21 -10.15 -8.89
N VAL A 73 7.42 -10.10 -7.57
CA VAL A 73 6.34 -10.39 -6.64
C VAL A 73 5.19 -9.40 -6.81
N PHE A 74 5.52 -8.12 -6.96
CA PHE A 74 4.49 -7.09 -7.12
C PHE A 74 3.66 -7.37 -8.37
N ALA A 75 4.33 -7.67 -9.48
CA ALA A 75 3.62 -7.95 -10.72
C ALA A 75 2.75 -9.19 -10.61
N SER A 76 3.18 -10.15 -9.79
CA SER A 76 2.46 -11.41 -9.68
C SER A 76 1.10 -11.27 -9.01
N HIS A 77 0.83 -10.14 -8.36
CA HIS A 77 -0.49 -9.95 -7.75
C HIS A 77 -1.58 -9.77 -8.79
N GLY A 78 -1.22 -9.44 -10.00
CA GLY A 78 -2.20 -9.29 -11.06
C GLY A 78 -3.22 -8.20 -10.80
N ALA A 79 -2.75 -7.06 -10.28
CA ALA A 79 -3.65 -5.99 -9.90
C ALA A 79 -4.16 -5.23 -11.11
N ASP A 80 -5.40 -4.77 -11.02
CA ASP A 80 -5.92 -3.85 -12.02
C ASP A 80 -5.41 -2.44 -11.76
N VAL A 81 -5.28 -2.08 -10.49
CA VAL A 81 -4.81 -0.76 -10.12
C VAL A 81 -4.12 -0.84 -8.77
N ALA A 82 -3.13 0.01 -8.56
CA ALA A 82 -2.53 0.18 -7.24
C ALA A 82 -2.93 1.54 -6.73
N VAL A 83 -3.40 1.60 -5.49
CA VAL A 83 -3.80 2.86 -4.87
C VAL A 83 -2.74 3.21 -3.83
N VAL A 84 -2.11 4.35 -3.98
CA VAL A 84 -0.99 4.76 -3.16
C VAL A 84 -1.40 5.95 -2.31
N VAL A 85 -1.31 5.82 -0.99
CA VAL A 85 -1.65 6.89 -0.07
C VAL A 85 -0.57 6.95 0.98
N ALA A 86 0.40 7.82 0.80
CA ALA A 86 1.49 8.03 1.75
C ALA A 86 2.24 6.75 2.07
N TYR A 87 2.77 6.14 1.03
CA TYR A 87 3.46 4.88 1.22
C TYR A 87 4.87 5.07 1.79
N GLY A 88 5.63 5.96 1.21
CA GLY A 88 6.94 6.28 1.76
C GLY A 88 8.13 5.68 1.06
N LEU A 89 7.94 4.83 0.08
CA LEU A 89 9.05 4.29 -0.70
C LEU A 89 8.91 4.74 -2.14
N LEU A 90 10.04 4.78 -2.83
CA LEU A 90 10.02 5.12 -4.25
C LEU A 90 9.35 4.01 -5.05
N LEU A 91 8.63 4.40 -6.05
CA LEU A 91 7.96 3.46 -6.95
C LEU A 91 8.64 3.53 -8.31
N PRO A 92 9.57 2.61 -8.58
CA PRO A 92 10.25 2.63 -9.89
C PRO A 92 9.27 2.25 -11.00
N LYS A 93 9.68 2.52 -12.22
CA LYS A 93 8.82 2.33 -13.36
C LYS A 93 8.22 0.92 -13.46
N PRO A 94 8.96 -0.17 -13.22
CA PRO A 94 8.32 -1.49 -13.29
C PRO A 94 7.17 -1.65 -12.32
N ILE A 95 7.23 -0.96 -11.17
CA ILE A 95 6.13 -0.99 -10.22
C ILE A 95 4.97 -0.15 -10.75
N LEU A 96 5.27 1.03 -11.27
CA LEU A 96 4.21 1.90 -11.77
C LEU A 96 3.46 1.28 -12.94
N ASP A 97 4.17 0.50 -13.75
CA ASP A 97 3.58 -0.09 -14.94
C ASP A 97 2.95 -1.45 -14.72
N ALA A 98 3.19 -2.09 -13.59
CA ALA A 98 2.71 -3.45 -13.37
C ALA A 98 1.19 -3.57 -13.32
N PRO A 99 0.46 -2.68 -12.61
CA PRO A 99 -0.98 -2.81 -12.63
C PRO A 99 -1.51 -2.41 -14.00
N GLU A 100 -2.55 -3.09 -14.43
CA GLU A 100 -3.06 -2.84 -15.76
C GLU A 100 -3.42 -1.37 -15.98
N GLN A 101 -4.00 -0.74 -15.00
CA GLN A 101 -4.39 0.66 -15.11
C GLN A 101 -3.43 1.60 -14.38
N GLY A 102 -2.29 1.10 -13.95
CA GLY A 102 -1.27 1.92 -13.31
C GLY A 102 -1.53 2.16 -11.84
N CYS A 103 -0.86 3.17 -11.32
CA CYS A 103 -0.93 3.49 -9.90
C CYS A 103 -1.61 4.83 -9.71
N LEU A 104 -2.58 4.87 -8.81
CA LEU A 104 -3.28 6.10 -8.49
C LEU A 104 -2.73 6.60 -7.17
N ASN A 105 -2.09 7.76 -7.20
CA ASN A 105 -1.47 8.31 -6.01
C ASN A 105 -2.39 9.34 -5.40
N LEU A 106 -2.94 9.06 -4.23
CA LEU A 106 -3.80 9.97 -3.54
C LEU A 106 -3.02 10.69 -2.48
N HIS A 107 -3.21 12.00 -2.39
CA HIS A 107 -2.53 12.76 -1.36
C HIS A 107 -3.29 12.62 -0.06
N GLY A 108 -2.56 12.67 1.03
CA GLY A 108 -3.19 12.51 2.32
C GLY A 108 -4.02 13.68 2.76
N SER A 109 -4.00 14.77 1.99
CA SER A 109 -4.81 15.90 2.37
C SER A 109 -6.21 15.70 1.86
N LEU A 110 -7.11 16.46 2.38
CA LEU A 110 -8.47 16.33 1.96
C LEU A 110 -8.79 17.17 0.77
N LEU A 111 -7.79 17.56 0.04
CA LEU A 111 -8.06 18.36 -1.11
C LEU A 111 -8.88 17.57 -2.05
N PRO A 112 -9.79 18.18 -2.51
CA PRO A 112 -10.64 17.49 -3.43
C PRO A 112 -9.85 17.32 -4.68
N SER A 113 -9.64 17.30 -4.94
CA SER A 113 -8.99 17.23 -5.79
C SER A 113 -8.11 17.04 -6.20
N GLY A 114 -8.19 16.98 -5.95
CA GLY A 114 -7.51 16.80 -6.23
C GLY A 114 -6.99 16.73 -6.97
N ALA A 115 -7.07 16.97 -6.82
CA ALA A 115 -6.62 17.01 -7.34
C ALA A 115 -5.75 16.97 -8.06
N LYS A 116 -5.41 17.10 -8.34
CA LYS A 116 -4.66 17.06 -9.04
C LYS A 116 -3.70 16.51 -9.00
N GLN A 117 -3.40 16.19 -9.17
CA GLN A 117 -2.52 15.73 -9.19
C GLN A 117 -2.03 15.40 -9.57
#